data_d5d0a9d06a27e60bef188b7aa87580b2
#
_entry.id   d5d0a9d06a27e60bef188b7aa87580b2
#
_cell.length_a   1.000
_cell.length_b   1.000
_cell.length_c   1.000
_cell.angle_alpha   90.00
_cell.angle_beta   90.00
_cell.angle_gamma   90.00
#
_symmetry.space_group_name_H-M   'P 1'
#
loop_
_entity.id
_entity.type
_entity.pdbx_description
1 polymer ?
#
loop_
_entity_poly.entity_id
_entity_poly.type
_entity_poly.pdbx_seq_one_letter_code
_entity_poly.pdbx_strand_id
1 'polypeptide(L)'
;MKKIFLILTLLIFGVMSCGKKDNGEKKLRVGLNAIFAPFEYVENGKITGFDVDMINEIGKNLGYKIEIIDQSFDGLIPSLKAGKIDIIVSGMSSTEQRKKSVDFTDDYFISKETYLRRKGDKSVTPNSLSGKKIGVQLGTIQEIEARTIKGATVVPNESTVNIILDLKAGKIDAIILEKPVATEYMKKNPEMEIFDEKPASIGMAMAIDKGKNPELIKQINAELKKMRENGKYDELIKKYDLENSQK
;
A
#
# COMPACT_ATOMS: atom_id res chain seq x y z
N MET A 1 -15.51 40.31 79.40
CA MET A 1 -15.99 40.22 78.01
C MET A 1 -14.76 40.27 77.08
N LYS A 2 -14.22 39.15 76.76
CA LYS A 2 -13.01 38.99 75.89
C LYS A 2 -13.43 38.78 74.49
N LYS A 3 -13.10 39.69 73.57
CA LYS A 3 -13.32 39.54 72.11
C LYS A 3 -12.14 38.76 71.58
N ILE A 4 -12.41 37.57 71.06
CA ILE A 4 -11.45 36.72 70.31
C ILE A 4 -11.48 37.15 68.86
N PHE A 5 -10.35 37.71 68.39
CA PHE A 5 -10.13 38.01 66.98
C PHE A 5 -9.62 36.71 66.25
N LEU A 6 -10.41 36.14 65.37
CA LEU A 6 -10.04 35.00 64.60
C LEU A 6 -9.38 35.50 63.29
N ILE A 7 -8.07 35.38 63.17
CA ILE A 7 -7.33 35.71 61.95
C ILE A 7 -7.42 34.46 61.01
N LEU A 8 -8.16 34.61 59.95
CA LEU A 8 -8.28 33.59 58.87
C LEU A 8 -7.14 33.79 57.89
N THR A 9 -6.07 33.01 58.02
CA THR A 9 -4.93 33.03 57.13
C THR A 9 -5.31 32.19 55.88
N LEU A 10 -5.57 32.86 54.77
CA LEU A 10 -5.84 32.22 53.47
C LEU A 10 -4.52 31.72 52.87
N LEU A 11 -4.23 30.44 53.00
CA LEU A 11 -3.14 29.76 52.28
C LEU A 11 -3.54 29.60 50.82
N ILE A 12 -3.03 30.48 49.97
CA ILE A 12 -3.11 30.32 48.52
C ILE A 12 -2.08 29.25 48.11
N PHE A 13 -2.53 28.00 47.99
CA PHE A 13 -1.76 26.94 47.32
C PHE A 13 -1.79 27.26 45.82
N GLY A 14 -0.72 27.90 45.36
CA GLY A 14 -0.43 28.00 43.93
C GLY A 14 -0.20 26.62 43.37
N VAL A 15 -1.22 26.03 42.72
CA VAL A 15 -1.06 24.85 41.91
C VAL A 15 -0.25 25.25 40.68
N MET A 16 1.07 25.16 40.75
CA MET A 16 1.92 25.11 39.56
C MET A 16 1.54 23.81 38.81
N SER A 17 0.53 23.91 37.96
CA SER A 17 0.28 22.91 36.93
C SER A 17 1.49 22.94 35.99
N CYS A 18 2.51 22.14 36.29
CA CYS A 18 3.49 21.72 35.31
C CYS A 18 2.72 20.97 34.21
N GLY A 19 2.23 21.70 33.23
CA GLY A 19 1.83 21.11 31.95
C GLY A 19 3.04 20.39 31.40
N LYS A 20 3.16 19.08 31.63
CA LYS A 20 3.96 18.23 30.80
C LYS A 20 3.51 18.55 29.39
N LYS A 21 4.34 19.26 28.60
CA LYS A 21 4.26 19.19 27.17
C LYS A 21 4.37 17.70 26.85
N ASP A 22 3.25 17.08 26.58
CA ASP A 22 3.19 15.76 26.00
C ASP A 22 3.88 15.91 24.63
N ASN A 23 5.18 15.65 24.61
CA ASN A 23 5.93 15.47 23.37
C ASN A 23 5.49 14.13 22.75
N GLY A 24 4.18 13.88 22.72
CA GLY A 24 3.58 12.75 22.09
C GLY A 24 4.06 12.71 20.64
N GLU A 25 4.92 11.76 20.37
CA GLU A 25 5.40 11.44 19.03
C GLU A 25 4.18 11.32 18.12
N LYS A 26 4.07 12.18 17.12
CA LYS A 26 2.93 12.15 16.19
C LYS A 26 2.89 10.80 15.51
N LYS A 27 1.86 10.01 15.72
CA LYS A 27 1.68 8.71 15.09
C LYS A 27 0.98 8.86 13.75
N LEU A 28 1.40 8.05 12.78
CA LEU A 28 0.74 7.92 11.48
C LEU A 28 0.44 6.43 11.26
N ARG A 29 -0.85 6.07 11.27
CA ARG A 29 -1.30 4.69 11.05
C ARG A 29 -1.37 4.42 9.54
N VAL A 30 -0.49 3.57 9.08
CA VAL A 30 -0.32 3.21 7.66
C VAL A 30 -0.98 1.87 7.39
N GLY A 31 -2.02 1.86 6.57
CA GLY A 31 -2.66 0.64 6.09
C GLY A 31 -1.96 0.10 4.85
N LEU A 32 -1.68 -1.19 4.86
CA LEU A 32 -1.11 -1.92 3.72
C LEU A 32 -1.57 -3.38 3.71
N ASN A 33 -1.23 -4.10 2.63
CA ASN A 33 -1.49 -5.54 2.52
C ASN A 33 -0.18 -6.30 2.31
N ALA A 34 0.37 -6.89 3.39
CA ALA A 34 1.74 -7.41 3.46
C ALA A 34 1.95 -8.76 2.73
N ILE A 35 1.39 -8.91 1.53
CA ILE A 35 1.56 -10.06 0.63
C ILE A 35 2.00 -9.64 -0.78
N PHE A 36 2.51 -8.42 -0.94
CA PHE A 36 2.77 -7.77 -2.23
C PHE A 36 4.27 -7.47 -2.42
N ALA A 37 5.12 -8.50 -2.24
CA ALA A 37 6.57 -8.36 -2.46
C ALA A 37 6.87 -7.92 -3.90
N PRO A 38 7.83 -7.00 -4.09
CA PRO A 38 8.79 -6.46 -3.13
C PRO A 38 8.35 -5.15 -2.43
N PHE A 39 7.09 -4.71 -2.62
CA PHE A 39 6.59 -3.44 -2.07
C PHE A 39 6.30 -3.53 -0.57
N GLU A 40 5.47 -4.50 -0.15
CA GLU A 40 5.17 -4.79 1.25
C GLU A 40 4.93 -6.30 1.47
N TYR A 41 5.70 -6.88 2.35
CA TYR A 41 5.63 -8.32 2.64
C TYR A 41 6.18 -8.64 4.01
N VAL A 42 5.89 -9.86 4.48
CA VAL A 42 6.42 -10.36 5.75
C VAL A 42 7.72 -11.12 5.49
N GLU A 43 8.80 -10.69 6.15
CA GLU A 43 10.09 -11.36 6.18
C GLU A 43 10.58 -11.50 7.62
N ASN A 44 10.93 -12.71 8.04
CA ASN A 44 11.39 -13.00 9.41
C ASN A 44 10.43 -12.46 10.50
N GLY A 45 9.11 -12.53 10.26
CA GLY A 45 8.07 -12.07 11.18
C GLY A 45 7.91 -10.55 11.26
N LYS A 46 8.55 -9.80 10.37
CA LYS A 46 8.42 -8.34 10.27
C LYS A 46 7.87 -7.94 8.91
N ILE A 47 7.04 -6.91 8.90
CA ILE A 47 6.59 -6.30 7.65
C ILE A 47 7.71 -5.40 7.13
N THR A 48 8.11 -5.62 5.89
CA THR A 48 9.19 -4.91 5.19
C THR A 48 8.83 -4.71 3.72
N GLY A 49 9.68 -4.03 2.95
CA GLY A 49 9.48 -3.78 1.54
C GLY A 49 9.71 -2.33 1.14
N PHE A 50 9.64 -2.07 -0.16
CA PHE A 50 9.88 -0.74 -0.73
C PHE A 50 8.92 0.31 -0.13
N ASP A 51 7.62 0.02 -0.08
CA ASP A 51 6.58 0.91 0.46
C ASP A 51 6.81 1.19 1.95
N VAL A 52 7.22 0.16 2.70
CA VAL A 52 7.50 0.26 4.14
C VAL A 52 8.71 1.14 4.42
N ASP A 53 9.81 0.93 3.69
CA ASP A 53 11.02 1.74 3.88
C ASP A 53 10.79 3.19 3.43
N MET A 54 10.08 3.38 2.31
CA MET A 54 9.74 4.70 1.80
C MET A 54 8.91 5.50 2.80
N ILE A 55 7.84 4.93 3.34
CA ILE A 55 6.98 5.65 4.30
C ILE A 55 7.68 5.87 5.65
N ASN A 56 8.56 4.97 6.08
CA ASN A 56 9.37 5.17 7.27
C ASN A 56 10.35 6.35 7.12
N GLU A 57 11.01 6.47 5.96
CA GLU A 57 11.90 7.62 5.68
C GLU A 57 11.11 8.94 5.65
N ILE A 58 9.96 8.96 4.95
CA ILE A 58 9.06 10.12 4.92
C ILE A 58 8.57 10.46 6.33
N GLY A 59 8.10 9.47 7.09
CA GLY A 59 7.62 9.66 8.45
C GLY A 59 8.69 10.25 9.37
N LYS A 60 9.90 9.71 9.32
CA LYS A 60 11.06 10.23 10.07
C LYS A 60 11.32 11.70 9.77
N ASN A 61 11.33 12.09 8.49
CA ASN A 61 11.59 13.47 8.07
C ASN A 61 10.47 14.44 8.47
N LEU A 62 9.22 13.97 8.52
CA LEU A 62 8.05 14.76 8.92
C LEU A 62 7.75 14.69 10.43
N GLY A 63 8.54 13.94 11.22
CA GLY A 63 8.37 13.80 12.66
C GLY A 63 7.20 12.91 13.06
N TYR A 64 6.86 11.92 12.22
CA TYR A 64 5.85 10.90 12.53
C TYR A 64 6.51 9.57 12.92
N LYS A 65 5.91 8.92 13.90
CA LYS A 65 6.11 7.49 14.14
C LYS A 65 5.14 6.68 13.31
N ILE A 66 5.67 5.83 12.45
CA ILE A 66 4.86 4.98 11.58
C ILE A 66 4.37 3.76 12.36
N GLU A 67 3.05 3.53 12.29
CA GLU A 67 2.40 2.34 12.83
C GLU A 67 1.75 1.58 11.66
N ILE A 68 2.35 0.45 11.27
CA ILE A 68 1.86 -0.39 10.18
C ILE A 68 0.65 -1.20 10.63
N ILE A 69 -0.41 -1.18 9.83
CA ILE A 69 -1.64 -1.96 10.02
C ILE A 69 -1.85 -2.80 8.77
N ASP A 70 -1.59 -4.11 8.90
CA ASP A 70 -1.79 -5.09 7.84
C ASP A 70 -3.25 -5.55 7.77
N GLN A 71 -3.82 -5.53 6.57
CA GLN A 71 -5.18 -5.99 6.31
C GLN A 71 -5.37 -6.31 4.82
N SER A 72 -6.55 -6.86 4.43
CA SER A 72 -6.86 -7.12 3.02
C SER A 72 -6.90 -5.82 2.20
N PHE A 73 -6.46 -5.90 0.93
CA PHE A 73 -6.33 -4.74 0.05
C PHE A 73 -7.67 -4.02 -0.20
N ASP A 74 -8.73 -4.77 -0.45
CA ASP A 74 -10.09 -4.26 -0.65
C ASP A 74 -10.66 -3.58 0.59
N GLY A 75 -10.15 -3.93 1.80
CA GLY A 75 -10.50 -3.33 3.08
C GLY A 75 -9.81 -1.99 3.37
N LEU A 76 -8.77 -1.59 2.62
CA LEU A 76 -7.94 -0.41 2.91
C LEU A 76 -8.73 0.90 2.85
N ILE A 77 -9.44 1.17 1.74
CA ILE A 77 -10.27 2.39 1.61
C ILE A 77 -11.40 2.45 2.66
N PRO A 78 -12.18 1.38 2.89
CA PRO A 78 -13.12 1.33 4.01
C PRO A 78 -12.51 1.65 5.38
N SER A 79 -11.34 1.10 5.69
CA SER A 79 -10.63 1.37 6.95
C SER A 79 -10.16 2.81 7.08
N LEU A 80 -9.68 3.41 5.97
CA LEU A 80 -9.32 4.82 5.88
C LEU A 80 -10.53 5.71 6.14
N LYS A 81 -11.67 5.41 5.49
CA LYS A 81 -12.94 6.12 5.70
C LYS A 81 -13.46 6.03 7.11
N ALA A 82 -13.27 4.88 7.77
CA ALA A 82 -13.63 4.65 9.16
C ALA A 82 -12.65 5.25 10.18
N GLY A 83 -11.55 5.87 9.72
CA GLY A 83 -10.52 6.44 10.59
C GLY A 83 -9.73 5.41 11.39
N LYS A 84 -9.68 4.15 10.93
CA LYS A 84 -8.87 3.09 11.55
C LYS A 84 -7.41 3.22 11.13
N ILE A 85 -7.14 3.74 9.94
CA ILE A 85 -5.84 4.12 9.39
C ILE A 85 -5.89 5.58 8.93
N ASP A 86 -4.72 6.22 8.82
CA ASP A 86 -4.58 7.62 8.44
C ASP A 86 -4.16 7.79 6.99
N ILE A 87 -3.44 6.81 6.45
CA ILE A 87 -2.93 6.78 5.08
C ILE A 87 -2.85 5.33 4.59
N ILE A 88 -3.03 5.14 3.29
CA ILE A 88 -2.77 3.86 2.60
C ILE A 88 -1.45 3.98 1.84
N VAL A 89 -0.56 3.00 2.06
CA VAL A 89 0.69 2.82 1.30
C VAL A 89 0.79 1.34 0.97
N SER A 90 0.32 0.94 -0.21
CA SER A 90 0.11 -0.48 -0.56
C SER A 90 0.00 -0.68 -2.07
N GLY A 91 0.96 -0.20 -2.85
CA GLY A 91 0.91 -0.33 -4.31
C GLY A 91 -0.39 0.17 -4.96
N MET A 92 -1.11 1.08 -4.30
CA MET A 92 -2.46 1.45 -4.74
C MET A 92 -2.44 2.42 -5.91
N SER A 93 -2.99 2.02 -7.06
CA SER A 93 -3.13 2.89 -8.25
C SER A 93 -4.15 3.99 -8.04
N SER A 94 -3.82 5.22 -8.48
CA SER A 94 -4.60 6.46 -8.29
C SER A 94 -5.75 6.60 -9.31
N THR A 95 -6.65 5.59 -9.39
CA THR A 95 -7.76 5.58 -10.36
C THR A 95 -8.78 6.69 -10.13
N GLU A 96 -9.45 7.16 -11.20
CA GLU A 96 -10.52 8.15 -11.10
C GLU A 96 -11.69 7.67 -10.21
N GLN A 97 -11.95 6.36 -10.16
CA GLN A 97 -12.97 5.81 -9.27
C GLN A 97 -12.58 5.99 -7.80
N ARG A 98 -11.31 5.68 -7.45
CA ARG A 98 -10.80 5.84 -6.09
C ARG A 98 -10.70 7.31 -5.67
N LYS A 99 -10.33 8.21 -6.59
CA LYS A 99 -10.28 9.67 -6.37
C LYS A 99 -11.61 10.29 -5.96
N LYS A 100 -12.73 9.62 -6.19
CA LYS A 100 -14.03 10.06 -5.66
C LYS A 100 -14.12 9.96 -4.14
N SER A 101 -13.39 9.01 -3.53
CA SER A 101 -13.46 8.69 -2.11
C SER A 101 -12.22 9.08 -1.32
N VAL A 102 -11.05 9.17 -1.98
CA VAL A 102 -9.76 9.50 -1.36
C VAL A 102 -9.00 10.52 -2.19
N ASP A 103 -8.06 11.22 -1.56
CA ASP A 103 -7.07 12.06 -2.23
C ASP A 103 -5.74 11.32 -2.29
N PHE A 104 -5.02 11.49 -3.40
CA PHE A 104 -3.75 10.82 -3.64
C PHE A 104 -2.57 11.79 -3.61
N THR A 105 -1.41 11.28 -3.25
CA THR A 105 -0.10 11.92 -3.53
C THR A 105 0.21 11.86 -5.03
N ASP A 106 1.34 12.44 -5.42
CA ASP A 106 1.96 12.14 -6.70
C ASP A 106 2.30 10.65 -6.77
N ASP A 107 2.31 10.09 -7.99
CA ASP A 107 2.68 8.71 -8.21
C ASP A 107 4.15 8.48 -7.79
N TYR A 108 4.38 7.47 -6.96
CA TYR A 108 5.72 7.13 -6.55
C TYR A 108 6.35 6.01 -7.38
N PHE A 109 5.53 5.14 -7.99
CA PHE A 109 5.99 4.05 -8.85
C PHE A 109 5.01 3.79 -9.99
N ILE A 110 5.52 3.38 -11.15
CA ILE A 110 4.70 2.90 -12.26
C ILE A 110 5.37 1.65 -12.86
N SER A 111 4.58 0.66 -13.22
CA SER A 111 5.06 -0.63 -13.69
C SER A 111 4.29 -1.10 -14.94
N LYS A 112 4.29 -2.43 -15.15
CA LYS A 112 3.51 -3.11 -16.18
C LYS A 112 2.53 -4.08 -15.55
N GLU A 113 1.39 -4.27 -16.18
CA GLU A 113 0.50 -5.39 -15.93
C GLU A 113 1.07 -6.63 -16.60
N THR A 114 1.19 -7.72 -15.85
CA THR A 114 1.83 -8.96 -16.32
C THR A 114 0.85 -10.11 -16.22
N TYR A 115 0.73 -10.87 -17.29
CA TYR A 115 -0.14 -12.03 -17.38
C TYR A 115 0.68 -13.30 -17.22
N LEU A 116 0.34 -14.10 -16.21
CA LEU A 116 0.99 -15.35 -15.87
C LEU A 116 0.11 -16.54 -16.22
N ARG A 117 0.76 -17.62 -16.63
CA ARG A 117 0.15 -18.94 -16.82
C ARG A 117 1.05 -20.04 -16.28
N ARG A 118 0.56 -21.27 -16.23
CA ARG A 118 1.43 -22.43 -16.00
C ARG A 118 2.43 -22.56 -17.15
N LYS A 119 3.66 -22.87 -16.81
CA LYS A 119 4.76 -22.99 -17.78
C LYS A 119 4.43 -24.06 -18.82
N GLY A 120 4.57 -23.69 -20.09
CA GLY A 120 4.30 -24.58 -21.22
C GLY A 120 2.83 -24.76 -21.58
N ASP A 121 1.90 -24.11 -20.91
CA ASP A 121 0.47 -24.16 -21.26
C ASP A 121 0.17 -23.25 -22.46
N LYS A 122 0.38 -23.79 -23.66
CA LYS A 122 0.16 -23.07 -24.92
C LYS A 122 -1.33 -22.79 -25.22
N SER A 123 -2.27 -23.34 -24.44
CA SER A 123 -3.70 -23.06 -24.61
C SER A 123 -4.12 -21.69 -24.04
N VAL A 124 -3.26 -21.05 -23.24
CA VAL A 124 -3.48 -19.74 -22.65
C VAL A 124 -2.56 -18.74 -23.33
N THR A 125 -3.11 -17.87 -24.15
CA THR A 125 -2.40 -16.83 -24.91
C THR A 125 -3.16 -15.51 -24.81
N PRO A 126 -2.59 -14.37 -25.20
CA PRO A 126 -3.30 -13.09 -25.18
C PRO A 126 -4.64 -13.11 -25.94
N ASN A 127 -4.71 -13.93 -27.01
CA ASN A 127 -5.87 -14.03 -27.87
C ASN A 127 -6.84 -15.18 -27.50
N SER A 128 -6.51 -16.00 -26.48
CA SER A 128 -7.30 -17.17 -26.09
C SER A 128 -7.87 -17.11 -24.68
N LEU A 129 -8.01 -15.92 -24.12
CA LEU A 129 -8.50 -15.72 -22.75
C LEU A 129 -10.03 -15.88 -22.64
N SER A 130 -10.77 -15.84 -23.75
CA SER A 130 -12.20 -16.20 -23.75
C SER A 130 -12.40 -17.64 -23.29
N GLY A 131 -13.32 -17.87 -22.36
CA GLY A 131 -13.57 -19.17 -21.71
C GLY A 131 -12.56 -19.55 -20.63
N LYS A 132 -11.50 -18.76 -20.40
CA LYS A 132 -10.50 -19.01 -19.35
C LYS A 132 -10.90 -18.41 -18.00
N LYS A 133 -10.42 -19.03 -16.93
CA LYS A 133 -10.55 -18.53 -15.55
C LYS A 133 -9.31 -17.70 -15.20
N ILE A 134 -9.51 -16.43 -14.87
CA ILE A 134 -8.44 -15.50 -14.57
C ILE A 134 -8.50 -15.14 -13.08
N GLY A 135 -7.46 -15.51 -12.32
CA GLY A 135 -7.29 -15.15 -10.93
C GLY A 135 -6.76 -13.72 -10.80
N VAL A 136 -7.32 -12.97 -9.90
CA VAL A 136 -6.94 -11.57 -9.61
C VAL A 136 -7.13 -11.27 -8.13
N GLN A 137 -6.33 -10.34 -7.59
CA GLN A 137 -6.60 -9.88 -6.23
C GLN A 137 -7.83 -8.98 -6.20
N LEU A 138 -8.69 -9.22 -5.21
CA LEU A 138 -9.95 -8.50 -5.03
C LEU A 138 -9.70 -6.99 -4.83
N GLY A 139 -10.49 -6.16 -5.51
CA GLY A 139 -10.45 -4.70 -5.37
C GLY A 139 -9.31 -4.01 -6.14
N THR A 140 -8.51 -4.75 -6.92
CA THR A 140 -7.36 -4.21 -7.68
C THR A 140 -7.76 -3.72 -9.07
N ILE A 141 -6.85 -2.99 -9.74
CA ILE A 141 -7.02 -2.63 -11.16
C ILE A 141 -6.91 -3.86 -12.07
N GLN A 142 -6.19 -4.90 -11.66
CA GLN A 142 -6.09 -6.17 -12.37
C GLN A 142 -7.44 -6.90 -12.39
N GLU A 143 -8.25 -6.76 -11.35
CA GLU A 143 -9.64 -7.25 -11.37
C GLU A 143 -10.47 -6.49 -12.39
N ILE A 144 -10.34 -5.16 -12.44
CA ILE A 144 -11.03 -4.33 -13.43
C ILE A 144 -10.61 -4.74 -14.84
N GLU A 145 -9.31 -4.88 -15.09
CA GLU A 145 -8.75 -5.32 -16.38
C GLU A 145 -9.29 -6.70 -16.78
N ALA A 146 -9.25 -7.69 -15.88
CA ALA A 146 -9.76 -9.03 -16.14
C ALA A 146 -11.24 -9.03 -16.53
N ARG A 147 -12.05 -8.17 -15.90
CA ARG A 147 -13.49 -8.03 -16.23
C ARG A 147 -13.76 -7.44 -17.61
N THR A 148 -12.78 -6.77 -18.22
CA THR A 148 -12.90 -6.29 -19.63
C THR A 148 -12.67 -7.39 -20.65
N ILE A 149 -12.08 -8.51 -20.25
CA ILE A 149 -11.74 -9.62 -21.16
C ILE A 149 -13.02 -10.41 -21.49
N LYS A 150 -13.50 -10.23 -22.72
CA LYS A 150 -14.76 -10.82 -23.17
C LYS A 150 -14.72 -12.36 -23.09
N GLY A 151 -15.69 -12.93 -22.40
CA GLY A 151 -15.85 -14.38 -22.25
C GLY A 151 -14.95 -15.01 -21.20
N ALA A 152 -14.05 -14.27 -20.53
CA ALA A 152 -13.30 -14.78 -19.40
C ALA A 152 -14.16 -14.88 -18.14
N THR A 153 -13.82 -15.83 -17.26
CA THR A 153 -14.38 -15.93 -15.92
C THR A 153 -13.38 -15.36 -14.92
N VAL A 154 -13.71 -14.25 -14.27
CA VAL A 154 -12.85 -13.63 -13.26
C VAL A 154 -13.04 -14.34 -11.92
N VAL A 155 -11.94 -14.73 -11.30
CA VAL A 155 -11.88 -15.42 -9.99
C VAL A 155 -11.12 -14.53 -9.01
N PRO A 156 -11.81 -13.59 -8.33
CA PRO A 156 -11.17 -12.71 -7.36
C PRO A 156 -10.90 -13.45 -6.06
N ASN A 157 -9.76 -13.12 -5.41
CA ASN A 157 -9.39 -13.63 -4.09
C ASN A 157 -8.66 -12.52 -3.32
N GLU A 158 -8.87 -12.44 -2.01
CA GLU A 158 -8.17 -11.47 -1.15
C GLU A 158 -6.66 -11.75 -1.04
N SER A 159 -6.25 -13.01 -1.26
CA SER A 159 -4.88 -13.47 -1.10
C SER A 159 -4.23 -13.83 -2.44
N THR A 160 -3.21 -13.07 -2.84
CA THR A 160 -2.37 -13.40 -4.01
C THR A 160 -1.71 -14.78 -3.86
N VAL A 161 -1.36 -15.20 -2.64
CA VAL A 161 -0.82 -16.53 -2.39
C VAL A 161 -1.80 -17.62 -2.79
N ASN A 162 -3.09 -17.48 -2.44
CA ASN A 162 -4.13 -18.43 -2.82
C ASN A 162 -4.33 -18.47 -4.34
N ILE A 163 -4.27 -17.31 -5.01
CA ILE A 163 -4.37 -17.22 -6.47
C ILE A 163 -3.24 -18.00 -7.14
N ILE A 164 -2.01 -17.86 -6.64
CA ILE A 164 -0.84 -18.63 -7.13
C ILE A 164 -1.07 -20.14 -6.95
N LEU A 165 -1.56 -20.56 -5.77
CA LEU A 165 -1.87 -21.98 -5.50
C LEU A 165 -2.97 -22.52 -6.43
N ASP A 166 -4.00 -21.71 -6.70
CA ASP A 166 -5.08 -22.10 -7.61
C ASP A 166 -4.60 -22.21 -9.06
N LEU A 167 -3.67 -21.36 -9.52
CA LEU A 167 -3.03 -21.52 -10.83
C LEU A 167 -2.23 -22.82 -10.91
N LYS A 168 -1.41 -23.10 -9.90
CA LYS A 168 -0.61 -24.34 -9.82
C LYS A 168 -1.49 -25.57 -9.82
N ALA A 169 -2.59 -25.54 -9.10
CA ALA A 169 -3.56 -26.64 -9.02
C ALA A 169 -4.45 -26.78 -10.27
N GLY A 170 -4.33 -25.89 -11.26
CA GLY A 170 -5.17 -25.91 -12.47
C GLY A 170 -6.63 -25.50 -12.26
N LYS A 171 -6.96 -24.88 -11.11
CA LYS A 171 -8.30 -24.38 -10.85
C LYS A 171 -8.61 -23.08 -11.60
N ILE A 172 -7.56 -22.31 -11.92
CA ILE A 172 -7.57 -21.14 -12.80
C ILE A 172 -6.53 -21.32 -13.91
N ASP A 173 -6.66 -20.55 -14.98
CA ASP A 173 -5.84 -20.68 -16.18
C ASP A 173 -4.76 -19.61 -16.28
N ALA A 174 -5.05 -18.39 -15.79
CA ALA A 174 -4.16 -17.25 -15.83
C ALA A 174 -4.27 -16.40 -14.57
N ILE A 175 -3.27 -15.54 -14.34
CA ILE A 175 -3.25 -14.52 -13.28
C ILE A 175 -2.82 -13.20 -13.91
N ILE A 176 -3.34 -12.08 -13.40
CA ILE A 176 -2.84 -10.74 -13.74
C ILE A 176 -2.26 -10.12 -12.46
N LEU A 177 -0.99 -9.68 -12.53
CA LEU A 177 -0.26 -9.01 -11.43
C LEU A 177 0.63 -7.91 -12.00
N GLU A 178 1.04 -6.97 -11.16
CA GLU A 178 2.16 -6.08 -11.50
C GLU A 178 3.45 -6.86 -11.73
N LYS A 179 4.28 -6.39 -12.66
CA LYS A 179 5.52 -7.07 -13.06
C LYS A 179 6.48 -7.36 -11.90
N PRO A 180 6.80 -6.43 -10.99
CA PRO A 180 7.68 -6.73 -9.86
C PRO A 180 7.14 -7.87 -8.99
N VAL A 181 5.83 -7.84 -8.71
CA VAL A 181 5.15 -8.84 -7.88
C VAL A 181 5.14 -10.20 -8.58
N ALA A 182 4.79 -10.22 -9.86
CA ALA A 182 4.86 -11.42 -10.69
C ALA A 182 6.27 -12.05 -10.67
N THR A 183 7.30 -11.22 -10.81
CA THR A 183 8.70 -11.64 -10.80
C THR A 183 9.09 -12.28 -9.45
N GLU A 184 8.70 -11.68 -8.33
CA GLU A 184 8.99 -12.22 -7.00
C GLU A 184 8.29 -13.57 -6.77
N TYR A 185 7.03 -13.69 -7.17
CA TYR A 185 6.32 -14.98 -7.07
C TYR A 185 6.93 -16.04 -7.98
N MET A 186 7.37 -15.70 -9.19
CA MET A 186 8.00 -16.65 -10.13
C MET A 186 9.37 -17.16 -9.62
N LYS A 187 10.15 -16.36 -8.89
CA LYS A 187 11.40 -16.83 -8.25
C LYS A 187 11.16 -18.06 -7.35
N LYS A 188 9.99 -18.11 -6.69
CA LYS A 188 9.60 -19.20 -5.77
C LYS A 188 8.70 -20.26 -6.44
N ASN A 189 8.23 -20.01 -7.67
CA ASN A 189 7.29 -20.87 -8.38
C ASN A 189 7.74 -20.98 -9.86
N PRO A 190 8.81 -21.73 -10.17
CA PRO A 190 9.40 -21.83 -11.51
C PRO A 190 8.49 -22.54 -12.54
N GLU A 191 7.37 -23.11 -12.08
CA GLU A 191 6.32 -23.70 -12.91
C GLU A 191 5.36 -22.67 -13.52
N MET A 192 5.58 -21.37 -13.26
CA MET A 192 4.86 -20.27 -13.91
C MET A 192 5.73 -19.58 -14.95
N GLU A 193 5.08 -18.95 -15.91
CA GLU A 193 5.73 -18.10 -16.90
C GLU A 193 4.87 -16.90 -17.28
N ILE A 194 5.52 -15.80 -17.66
CA ILE A 194 4.87 -14.64 -18.25
C ILE A 194 4.53 -14.98 -19.70
N PHE A 195 3.30 -14.71 -20.13
CA PHE A 195 2.90 -14.89 -21.53
C PHE A 195 2.44 -13.58 -22.20
N ASP A 196 2.17 -12.52 -21.41
CA ASP A 196 1.84 -11.18 -21.93
C ASP A 196 2.21 -10.10 -20.91
N GLU A 197 2.53 -8.91 -21.39
CA GLU A 197 2.76 -7.70 -20.58
C GLU A 197 2.08 -6.51 -21.25
N LYS A 198 1.48 -5.63 -20.44
CA LYS A 198 0.91 -4.36 -20.88
C LYS A 198 1.45 -3.21 -20.03
N PRO A 199 1.76 -2.05 -20.60
CA PRO A 199 2.11 -0.87 -19.81
C PRO A 199 0.97 -0.51 -18.86
N ALA A 200 1.27 -0.23 -17.59
CA ALA A 200 0.28 0.38 -16.70
C ALA A 200 0.02 1.82 -17.14
N SER A 201 -1.25 2.21 -17.14
CA SER A 201 -1.68 3.57 -17.49
C SER A 201 -1.74 4.52 -16.28
N ILE A 202 -1.65 3.97 -15.07
CA ILE A 202 -1.83 4.69 -13.79
C ILE A 202 -0.77 4.21 -12.82
N GLY A 203 -0.09 5.17 -12.16
CA GLY A 203 0.93 4.86 -11.15
C GLY A 203 0.35 4.52 -9.78
N MET A 204 1.22 3.99 -8.93
CA MET A 204 0.97 3.75 -7.51
C MET A 204 1.18 5.05 -6.74
N ALA A 205 0.23 5.39 -5.87
CA ALA A 205 0.26 6.59 -5.04
C ALA A 205 -0.25 6.28 -3.63
N MET A 206 0.14 7.10 -2.66
CA MET A 206 -0.37 7.02 -1.29
C MET A 206 -1.73 7.69 -1.23
N ALA A 207 -2.68 7.12 -0.45
CA ALA A 207 -4.03 7.64 -0.38
C ALA A 207 -4.39 8.10 1.04
N ILE A 208 -5.05 9.24 1.13
CA ILE A 208 -5.57 9.85 2.36
C ILE A 208 -7.08 10.08 2.20
N ASP A 209 -7.84 10.08 3.29
CA ASP A 209 -9.28 10.29 3.22
C ASP A 209 -9.63 11.64 2.58
N LYS A 210 -10.61 11.63 1.69
CA LYS A 210 -11.00 12.77 0.84
C LYS A 210 -11.18 14.06 1.63
N GLY A 211 -10.40 15.09 1.30
CA GLY A 211 -10.47 16.42 1.89
C GLY A 211 -9.99 16.53 3.34
N LYS A 212 -9.48 15.45 3.97
CA LYS A 212 -9.13 15.46 5.41
C LYS A 212 -7.79 16.11 5.73
N ASN A 213 -6.77 15.86 4.94
CA ASN A 213 -5.42 16.35 5.26
C ASN A 213 -4.61 16.72 4.00
N PRO A 214 -5.02 17.77 3.27
CA PRO A 214 -4.33 18.20 2.05
C PRO A 214 -2.89 18.66 2.33
N GLU A 215 -2.60 19.14 3.54
CA GLU A 215 -1.26 19.56 3.92
C GLU A 215 -0.29 18.37 4.05
N LEU A 216 -0.76 17.25 4.59
CA LEU A 216 0.05 16.03 4.65
C LEU A 216 0.40 15.51 3.24
N ILE A 217 -0.53 15.58 2.29
CA ILE A 217 -0.27 15.23 0.88
C ILE A 217 0.86 16.09 0.30
N LYS A 218 0.79 17.41 0.52
CA LYS A 218 1.85 18.33 0.05
C LYS A 218 3.21 18.02 0.68
N GLN A 219 3.22 17.74 1.99
CA GLN A 219 4.44 17.39 2.70
C GLN A 219 5.03 16.08 2.19
N ILE A 220 4.21 15.05 1.97
CA ILE A 220 4.65 13.76 1.42
C ILE A 220 5.19 13.95 0.00
N ASN A 221 4.51 14.71 -0.87
CA ASN A 221 4.99 14.99 -2.23
C ASN A 221 6.34 15.72 -2.21
N ALA A 222 6.52 16.67 -1.29
CA ALA A 222 7.81 17.36 -1.12
C ALA A 222 8.93 16.39 -0.69
N GLU A 223 8.64 15.47 0.23
CA GLU A 223 9.62 14.45 0.65
C GLU A 223 9.89 13.43 -0.47
N LEU A 224 8.90 12.98 -1.24
CA LEU A 224 9.10 12.11 -2.41
C LEU A 224 10.02 12.79 -3.45
N LYS A 225 9.79 14.08 -3.73
CA LYS A 225 10.65 14.86 -4.61
C LYS A 225 12.08 14.93 -4.08
N LYS A 226 12.25 15.28 -2.81
CA LYS A 226 13.56 15.34 -2.13
C LYS A 226 14.28 13.99 -2.14
N MET A 227 13.57 12.87 -1.92
CA MET A 227 14.15 11.53 -1.99
C MET A 227 14.67 11.20 -3.40
N ARG A 228 13.99 11.67 -4.46
CA ARG A 228 14.46 11.53 -5.84
C ARG A 228 15.70 12.40 -6.11
N GLU A 229 15.68 13.65 -5.63
CA GLU A 229 16.78 14.60 -5.85
C GLU A 229 18.09 14.23 -5.12
N ASN A 230 17.98 13.60 -3.93
CA ASN A 230 19.13 13.22 -3.11
C ASN A 230 19.58 11.76 -3.30
N GLY A 231 18.96 11.02 -4.23
CA GLY A 231 19.29 9.62 -4.55
C GLY A 231 18.73 8.58 -3.59
N LYS A 232 18.01 8.97 -2.54
CA LYS A 232 17.42 8.01 -1.58
C LYS A 232 16.35 7.13 -2.22
N TYR A 233 15.60 7.67 -3.15
CA TYR A 233 14.63 6.91 -3.92
C TYR A 233 15.32 5.82 -4.76
N ASP A 234 16.39 6.17 -5.47
CA ASP A 234 17.15 5.23 -6.30
C ASP A 234 17.84 4.14 -5.46
N GLU A 235 18.30 4.50 -4.25
CA GLU A 235 18.81 3.53 -3.28
C GLU A 235 17.75 2.47 -2.94
N LEU A 236 16.49 2.89 -2.70
CA LEU A 236 15.38 1.97 -2.43
C LEU A 236 15.01 1.15 -3.66
N ILE A 237 14.94 1.75 -4.84
CA ILE A 237 14.70 1.06 -6.11
C ILE A 237 15.71 -0.07 -6.31
N LYS A 238 17.00 0.21 -6.08
CA LYS A 238 18.08 -0.78 -6.18
C LYS A 238 18.00 -1.85 -5.09
N LYS A 239 17.71 -1.45 -3.84
CA LYS A 239 17.57 -2.38 -2.70
C LYS A 239 16.53 -3.46 -2.96
N TYR A 240 15.45 -3.13 -3.67
CA TYR A 240 14.32 -4.00 -3.93
C TYR A 240 14.25 -4.54 -5.37
N ASP A 241 15.35 -4.48 -6.13
CA ASP A 241 15.44 -4.97 -7.53
C ASP A 241 14.35 -4.41 -8.48
N LEU A 242 13.94 -3.14 -8.26
CA LEU A 242 12.85 -2.50 -9.01
C LEU A 242 13.32 -1.76 -10.28
N GLU A 243 14.62 -1.68 -10.56
CA GLU A 243 15.22 -0.93 -11.66
C GLU A 243 14.65 -1.34 -13.04
N ASN A 244 14.46 -2.64 -13.27
CA ASN A 244 13.97 -3.19 -14.54
C ASN A 244 12.43 -3.26 -14.63
N SER A 245 11.74 -2.74 -13.64
CA SER A 245 10.28 -2.85 -13.50
C SER A 245 9.56 -1.53 -13.72
N GLN A 246 10.32 -0.42 -13.85
CA GLN A 246 9.81 0.89 -14.21
C GLN A 246 9.71 1.00 -15.74
N LYS A 247 8.51 1.24 -16.27
CA LYS A 247 8.08 1.42 -17.69
C LYS A 247 7.66 0.15 -18.41
#